data_7e73e4f020d076a5fb03579e4de30c7c
#
_entry.id   7e73e4f020d076a5fb03579e4de30c7c
#
_cell.length_a   1.000
_cell.length_b   1.000
_cell.length_c   1.000
_cell.angle_alpha   90.00
_cell.angle_beta   90.00
_cell.angle_gamma   90.00
#
_symmetry.space_group_name_H-M   'P 1'
#
loop_
_entity.id
_entity.type
_entity.pdbx_description
1 polymer ?
#
loop_
_entity_poly.entity_id
_entity_poly.type
_entity_poly.pdbx_seq_one_letter_code
_entity_poly.pdbx_strand_id
1 'polypeptide(L)'
;GMAFAGKLFKLEQGQIVFLLVYAYILTPYILLGKVKSAYYQRKFWDVNKYMEKMLYYFKGRPKLLECWGMVLELFPEGEMNIAIKDAIGHVKISDNLETGKAEAIQDLSKRYQCSRLLRIHEFFMQVERDGGNYDMSIELLLKDRQLWAERVEELQQKKKFTRVNIVLSMLIVTILCLSIMYLPEMVASNVTFADIGKIRFVQLSAMVY
;
A
#
# COMPACT_ATOMS: atom_id res chain seq x y z
N GLY A 1 7.78 7.05 -26.48
CA GLY A 1 8.11 5.65 -26.24
C GLY A 1 7.38 4.72 -27.17
N MET A 2 6.03 4.59 -27.12
CA MET A 2 5.26 3.58 -27.87
C MET A 2 5.24 3.81 -29.39
N ALA A 3 5.18 5.05 -29.86
CA ALA A 3 5.26 5.34 -31.29
C ALA A 3 6.62 4.95 -31.88
N PHE A 4 7.70 5.09 -31.10
CA PHE A 4 9.02 4.64 -31.48
C PHE A 4 9.11 3.12 -31.52
N ALA A 5 8.56 2.43 -30.54
CA ALA A 5 8.48 0.98 -30.50
C ALA A 5 7.65 0.44 -31.68
N GLY A 6 6.51 1.08 -32.03
CA GLY A 6 5.69 0.68 -33.16
C GLY A 6 6.46 0.74 -34.50
N LYS A 7 7.26 1.79 -34.71
CA LYS A 7 8.14 1.87 -35.89
C LYS A 7 9.24 0.81 -35.87
N LEU A 8 9.81 0.54 -34.69
CA LEU A 8 10.85 -0.48 -34.51
C LEU A 8 10.35 -1.88 -34.85
N PHE A 9 9.11 -2.21 -34.53
CA PHE A 9 8.46 -3.50 -34.81
C PHE A 9 7.73 -3.53 -36.17
N LYS A 10 7.94 -2.53 -37.04
CA LYS A 10 7.31 -2.43 -38.37
C LYS A 10 5.78 -2.59 -38.34
N LEU A 11 5.14 -2.06 -37.29
CA LEU A 11 3.70 -2.09 -37.12
C LEU A 11 3.00 -1.13 -38.10
N GLU A 12 1.82 -1.51 -38.58
CA GLU A 12 0.98 -0.63 -39.39
C GLU A 12 0.51 0.59 -38.58
N GLN A 13 0.25 1.71 -39.28
CA GLN A 13 -0.15 2.98 -38.62
C GLN A 13 -1.38 2.78 -37.73
N GLY A 14 -2.37 1.98 -38.16
CA GLY A 14 -3.56 1.67 -37.37
C GLY A 14 -3.26 0.96 -36.06
N GLN A 15 -2.31 0.02 -36.06
CA GLN A 15 -1.87 -0.70 -34.87
C GLN A 15 -1.14 0.22 -33.87
N ILE A 16 -0.34 1.16 -34.38
CA ILE A 16 0.35 2.17 -33.55
C ILE A 16 -0.67 3.08 -32.86
N VAL A 17 -1.69 3.56 -33.59
CA VAL A 17 -2.74 4.39 -33.03
C VAL A 17 -3.52 3.62 -31.94
N PHE A 18 -3.87 2.37 -32.21
CA PHE A 18 -4.56 1.52 -31.23
C PHE A 18 -3.74 1.36 -29.94
N LEU A 19 -2.43 1.07 -30.03
CA LEU A 19 -1.53 0.96 -28.88
C LEU A 19 -1.42 2.27 -28.10
N LEU A 20 -1.39 3.42 -28.79
CA LEU A 20 -1.34 4.72 -28.12
C LEU A 20 -2.64 5.01 -27.34
N VAL A 21 -3.80 4.71 -27.91
CA VAL A 21 -5.10 4.88 -27.24
C VAL A 21 -5.19 3.95 -26.04
N TYR A 22 -4.80 2.69 -26.20
CA TYR A 22 -4.79 1.70 -25.12
C TYR A 22 -3.88 2.12 -23.95
N ALA A 23 -2.66 2.58 -24.26
CA ALA A 23 -1.74 3.11 -23.26
C ALA A 23 -2.29 4.34 -22.54
N TYR A 24 -2.95 5.24 -23.28
CA TYR A 24 -3.56 6.43 -22.69
C TYR A 24 -4.66 6.08 -21.68
N ILE A 25 -5.47 5.07 -21.98
CA ILE A 25 -6.53 4.57 -21.07
C ILE A 25 -5.93 3.87 -19.84
N LEU A 26 -4.86 3.06 -20.03
CA LEU A 26 -4.25 2.32 -18.93
C LEU A 26 -3.46 3.19 -17.95
N THR A 27 -2.87 4.28 -18.43
CA THR A 27 -2.02 5.15 -17.60
C THR A 27 -2.73 5.69 -16.36
N PRO A 28 -3.94 6.29 -16.43
CA PRO A 28 -4.63 6.79 -15.25
C PRO A 28 -5.01 5.65 -14.28
N TYR A 29 -5.37 4.47 -14.78
CA TYR A 29 -5.69 3.32 -13.94
C TYR A 29 -4.49 2.87 -13.09
N ILE A 30 -3.31 2.81 -13.70
CA ILE A 30 -2.06 2.47 -13.00
C ILE A 30 -1.68 3.54 -11.98
N LEU A 31 -1.82 4.82 -12.33
CA LEU A 31 -1.52 5.94 -11.44
C LEU A 31 -2.44 5.96 -10.22
N LEU A 32 -3.76 5.80 -10.42
CA LEU A 32 -4.73 5.72 -9.33
C LEU A 32 -4.43 4.54 -8.38
N GLY A 33 -4.03 3.39 -8.93
CA GLY A 33 -3.60 2.24 -8.13
C GLY A 33 -2.37 2.53 -7.26
N LYS A 34 -1.41 3.30 -7.77
CA LYS A 34 -0.22 3.71 -6.99
C LYS A 34 -0.57 4.68 -5.87
N VAL A 35 -1.37 5.71 -6.17
CA VAL A 35 -1.80 6.71 -5.17
C VAL A 35 -2.61 6.05 -4.06
N LYS A 36 -3.57 5.20 -4.42
CA LYS A 36 -4.39 4.44 -3.46
C LYS A 36 -3.52 3.53 -2.58
N SER A 37 -2.54 2.83 -3.16
CA SER A 37 -1.62 1.97 -2.42
C SER A 37 -0.75 2.78 -1.44
N ALA A 38 -0.24 3.93 -1.85
CA ALA A 38 0.57 4.82 -1.00
C ALA A 38 -0.26 5.37 0.18
N TYR A 39 -1.51 5.76 -0.07
CA TYR A 39 -2.43 6.23 0.96
C TYR A 39 -2.69 5.15 2.04
N TYR A 40 -3.04 3.92 1.61
CA TYR A 40 -3.26 2.83 2.57
C TYR A 40 -2.00 2.45 3.34
N GLN A 41 -0.85 2.54 2.71
CA GLN A 41 0.43 2.27 3.36
C GLN A 41 0.72 3.32 4.45
N ARG A 42 0.54 4.61 4.15
CA ARG A 42 0.71 5.68 5.13
C ARG A 42 -0.26 5.50 6.30
N LYS A 43 -1.53 5.27 6.01
CA LYS A 43 -2.56 5.01 7.02
C LYS A 43 -2.22 3.83 7.93
N PHE A 44 -1.68 2.76 7.36
CA PHE A 44 -1.19 1.60 8.12
C PHE A 44 -0.08 1.97 9.10
N TRP A 45 0.93 2.71 8.62
CA TRP A 45 2.06 3.11 9.46
C TRP A 45 1.66 4.07 10.57
N ASP A 46 0.75 5.00 10.29
CA ASP A 46 0.21 5.91 11.30
C ASP A 46 -0.52 5.15 12.41
N VAL A 47 -1.37 4.18 12.05
CA VAL A 47 -2.07 3.31 13.02
C VAL A 47 -1.08 2.45 13.81
N ASN A 48 -0.09 1.86 13.15
CA ASN A 48 0.91 1.02 13.80
C ASN A 48 1.75 1.83 14.82
N LYS A 49 2.21 3.02 14.44
CA LYS A 49 2.92 3.97 15.30
C LYS A 49 2.04 4.41 16.48
N TYR A 50 0.77 4.73 16.20
CA TYR A 50 -0.19 5.11 17.23
C TYR A 50 -0.36 4.00 18.27
N MET A 51 -0.67 2.77 17.84
CA MET A 51 -0.86 1.63 18.76
C MET A 51 0.37 1.35 19.61
N GLU A 52 1.58 1.44 19.02
CA GLU A 52 2.83 1.28 19.75
C GLU A 52 2.96 2.29 20.89
N LYS A 53 2.77 3.56 20.57
CA LYS A 53 2.94 4.64 21.55
C LYS A 53 1.85 4.63 22.61
N MET A 54 0.62 4.30 22.22
CA MET A 54 -0.47 4.12 23.17
C MET A 54 -0.18 3.01 24.18
N LEU A 55 0.25 1.82 23.72
CA LEU A 55 0.63 0.70 24.61
C LEU A 55 1.80 1.08 25.53
N TYR A 56 2.79 1.79 24.98
CA TYR A 56 3.95 2.22 25.76
C TYR A 56 3.58 3.20 26.89
N TYR A 57 2.78 4.24 26.56
CA TYR A 57 2.38 5.23 27.57
C TYR A 57 1.37 4.65 28.57
N PHE A 58 0.48 3.77 28.11
CA PHE A 58 -0.50 3.13 28.98
C PHE A 58 0.14 2.19 30.00
N LYS A 59 1.29 1.57 29.68
CA LYS A 59 2.07 0.77 30.63
C LYS A 59 2.51 1.59 31.84
N GLY A 60 2.89 2.84 31.62
CA GLY A 60 3.32 3.74 32.70
C GLY A 60 2.19 4.51 33.39
N ARG A 61 1.10 4.78 32.67
CA ARG A 61 -0.04 5.57 33.16
C ARG A 61 -1.34 5.01 32.58
N PRO A 62 -2.06 4.17 33.34
CA PRO A 62 -3.26 3.48 32.85
C PRO A 62 -4.47 4.41 32.82
N LYS A 63 -4.37 5.52 32.09
CA LYS A 63 -5.45 6.48 31.85
C LYS A 63 -5.50 6.86 30.38
N LEU A 64 -6.56 6.45 29.71
CA LEU A 64 -6.70 6.58 28.26
C LEU A 64 -6.59 8.04 27.77
N LEU A 65 -7.26 8.97 28.47
CA LEU A 65 -7.28 10.37 28.09
C LEU A 65 -5.89 11.03 28.20
N GLU A 66 -5.13 10.70 29.24
CA GLU A 66 -3.76 11.18 29.43
C GLU A 66 -2.84 10.62 28.32
N CYS A 67 -3.00 9.32 27.99
CA CYS A 67 -2.25 8.70 26.91
C CYS A 67 -2.54 9.35 25.55
N TRP A 68 -3.80 9.66 25.26
CA TRP A 68 -4.16 10.40 24.04
C TRP A 68 -3.47 11.77 23.97
N GLY A 69 -3.41 12.49 25.09
CA GLY A 69 -2.69 13.78 25.16
C GLY A 69 -1.21 13.63 24.80
N MET A 70 -0.51 12.65 25.40
CA MET A 70 0.90 12.39 25.12
C MET A 70 1.14 11.91 23.69
N VAL A 71 0.27 11.05 23.16
CA VAL A 71 0.40 10.55 21.79
C VAL A 71 0.11 11.63 20.76
N LEU A 72 -0.78 12.57 21.04
CA LEU A 72 -1.09 13.70 20.16
C LEU A 72 0.16 14.53 19.81
N GLU A 73 1.08 14.71 20.76
CA GLU A 73 2.34 15.45 20.56
C GLU A 73 3.26 14.76 19.53
N LEU A 74 3.14 13.45 19.37
CA LEU A 74 3.92 12.68 18.39
C LEU A 74 3.39 12.74 16.96
N PHE A 75 2.18 13.29 16.79
CA PHE A 75 1.52 13.49 15.51
C PHE A 75 1.21 14.97 15.32
N PRO A 76 2.20 15.80 14.96
CA PRO A 76 2.00 17.27 14.85
C PRO A 76 0.97 17.63 13.79
N GLU A 77 0.87 16.83 12.72
CA GLU A 77 -0.02 17.06 11.58
C GLU A 77 -0.57 15.76 11.00
N GLY A 78 -1.66 15.84 10.21
CA GLY A 78 -2.22 14.75 9.45
C GLY A 78 -3.51 14.19 10.01
N GLU A 79 -4.01 13.12 9.37
CA GLU A 79 -5.31 12.50 9.71
C GLU A 79 -5.34 11.95 11.14
N MET A 80 -4.23 11.40 11.62
CA MET A 80 -4.14 10.87 12.98
C MET A 80 -4.22 11.96 14.04
N ASN A 81 -3.58 13.11 13.81
CA ASN A 81 -3.68 14.27 14.72
C ASN A 81 -5.14 14.72 14.87
N ILE A 82 -5.84 14.88 13.75
CA ILE A 82 -7.25 15.27 13.73
C ILE A 82 -8.09 14.24 14.47
N ALA A 83 -7.88 12.95 14.19
CA ALA A 83 -8.65 11.88 14.81
C ALA A 83 -8.47 11.81 16.33
N ILE A 84 -7.24 12.02 16.82
CA ILE A 84 -6.96 12.04 18.27
C ILE A 84 -7.58 13.30 18.92
N LYS A 85 -7.49 14.46 18.26
CA LYS A 85 -8.13 15.70 18.75
C LYS A 85 -9.65 15.56 18.84
N ASP A 86 -10.25 14.99 17.80
CA ASP A 86 -11.68 14.71 17.77
C ASP A 86 -12.07 13.79 18.93
N ALA A 87 -11.32 12.68 19.14
CA ALA A 87 -11.53 11.75 20.23
C ALA A 87 -11.47 12.44 21.61
N ILE A 88 -10.43 13.23 21.85
CA ILE A 88 -10.29 14.01 23.10
C ILE A 88 -11.43 15.01 23.25
N GLY A 89 -11.84 15.68 22.17
CA GLY A 89 -12.95 16.63 22.14
C GLY A 89 -14.28 15.97 22.51
N HIS A 90 -14.58 14.81 21.91
CA HIS A 90 -15.78 14.03 22.24
C HIS A 90 -15.87 13.67 23.72
N VAL A 91 -14.77 13.19 24.29
CA VAL A 91 -14.73 12.84 25.72
C VAL A 91 -14.96 14.04 26.63
N LYS A 92 -14.44 15.22 26.25
CA LYS A 92 -14.59 16.44 27.06
C LYS A 92 -16.00 17.04 27.02
N ILE A 93 -16.74 16.81 25.94
CA ILE A 93 -18.09 17.34 25.74
C ILE A 93 -19.17 16.37 26.27
N SER A 94 -18.84 15.09 26.40
CA SER A 94 -19.78 14.05 26.84
C SER A 94 -20.16 14.24 28.31
N ASP A 95 -21.46 14.11 28.62
CA ASP A 95 -21.98 14.16 29.99
C ASP A 95 -21.48 13.00 30.86
N ASN A 96 -21.14 11.88 30.22
CA ASN A 96 -20.60 10.69 30.89
C ASN A 96 -19.25 10.31 30.25
N LEU A 97 -18.21 10.31 31.08
CA LEU A 97 -16.84 10.05 30.67
C LEU A 97 -16.68 8.66 30.00
N GLU A 98 -17.36 7.63 30.51
CA GLU A 98 -17.25 6.26 30.00
C GLU A 98 -17.93 6.11 28.63
N THR A 99 -19.13 6.68 28.46
CA THR A 99 -19.82 6.69 27.17
C THR A 99 -19.07 7.50 26.13
N GLY A 100 -18.56 8.69 26.52
CA GLY A 100 -17.75 9.52 25.63
C GLY A 100 -16.48 8.86 25.15
N LYS A 101 -15.78 8.11 26.03
CA LYS A 101 -14.62 7.29 25.63
C LYS A 101 -15.00 6.18 24.65
N ALA A 102 -16.10 5.46 24.93
CA ALA A 102 -16.56 4.36 24.09
C ALA A 102 -16.94 4.85 22.67
N GLU A 103 -17.65 5.97 22.55
CA GLU A 103 -18.01 6.60 21.29
C GLU A 103 -16.76 7.07 20.52
N ALA A 104 -15.85 7.77 21.20
CA ALA A 104 -14.59 8.23 20.60
C ALA A 104 -13.74 7.06 20.06
N ILE A 105 -13.65 5.95 20.80
CA ILE A 105 -12.97 4.73 20.39
C ILE A 105 -13.63 4.12 19.14
N GLN A 106 -14.95 4.07 19.14
CA GLN A 106 -15.70 3.50 18.02
C GLN A 106 -15.49 4.34 16.75
N ASP A 107 -15.54 5.66 16.85
CA ASP A 107 -15.32 6.57 15.72
C ASP A 107 -13.89 6.49 15.19
N LEU A 108 -12.90 6.45 16.08
CA LEU A 108 -11.50 6.25 15.70
C LEU A 108 -11.32 4.91 14.95
N SER A 109 -11.93 3.85 15.46
CA SER A 109 -11.85 2.51 14.87
C SER A 109 -12.54 2.42 13.51
N LYS A 110 -13.69 3.07 13.34
CA LYS A 110 -14.40 3.17 12.06
C LYS A 110 -13.59 3.96 11.03
N ARG A 111 -12.98 5.09 11.41
CA ARG A 111 -12.15 5.93 10.53
C ARG A 111 -10.96 5.15 9.96
N TYR A 112 -10.33 4.32 10.77
CA TYR A 112 -9.17 3.52 10.36
C TYR A 112 -9.50 2.11 9.88
N GLN A 113 -10.73 1.63 10.10
CA GLN A 113 -11.19 0.29 9.73
C GLN A 113 -10.26 -0.83 10.27
N CYS A 114 -9.78 -0.65 11.51
CA CYS A 114 -8.80 -1.52 12.13
C CYS A 114 -9.35 -2.16 13.41
N SER A 115 -9.71 -3.45 13.34
CA SER A 115 -10.23 -4.21 14.50
C SER A 115 -9.20 -4.37 15.64
N ARG A 116 -7.89 -4.32 15.33
CA ARG A 116 -6.85 -4.34 16.37
C ARG A 116 -6.85 -3.07 17.19
N LEU A 117 -7.07 -1.93 16.53
CA LEU A 117 -7.19 -0.65 17.19
C LEU A 117 -8.33 -0.65 18.20
N LEU A 118 -9.50 -1.17 17.80
CA LEU A 118 -10.65 -1.32 18.68
C LEU A 118 -10.30 -2.20 19.89
N ARG A 119 -9.75 -3.39 19.69
CA ARG A 119 -9.39 -4.31 20.78
C ARG A 119 -8.40 -3.73 21.79
N ILE A 120 -7.42 -2.97 21.34
CA ILE A 120 -6.46 -2.31 22.23
C ILE A 120 -7.17 -1.26 23.09
N HIS A 121 -8.06 -0.48 22.53
CA HIS A 121 -8.81 0.52 23.28
C HIS A 121 -9.81 -0.12 24.25
N GLU A 122 -10.51 -1.17 23.86
CA GLU A 122 -11.39 -1.94 24.76
C GLU A 122 -10.61 -2.51 25.94
N PHE A 123 -9.41 -3.03 25.67
CA PHE A 123 -8.49 -3.47 26.71
C PHE A 123 -8.11 -2.31 27.66
N PHE A 124 -7.80 -1.12 27.13
CA PHE A 124 -7.48 0.04 27.95
C PHE A 124 -8.66 0.48 28.83
N MET A 125 -9.87 0.49 28.26
CA MET A 125 -11.10 0.79 29.02
C MET A 125 -11.32 -0.21 30.14
N GLN A 126 -11.10 -1.49 29.87
CA GLN A 126 -11.24 -2.55 30.88
C GLN A 126 -10.20 -2.38 32.02
N VAL A 127 -8.94 -2.14 31.68
CA VAL A 127 -7.88 -1.94 32.70
C VAL A 127 -8.13 -0.68 33.52
N GLU A 128 -8.58 0.41 32.89
CA GLU A 128 -8.89 1.67 33.59
C GLU A 128 -10.03 1.49 34.58
N ARG A 129 -11.02 0.66 34.24
CA ARG A 129 -12.18 0.37 35.10
C ARG A 129 -11.89 -0.63 36.21
N ASP A 130 -11.27 -1.76 35.84
CA ASP A 130 -11.15 -2.92 36.71
C ASP A 130 -9.80 -2.92 37.47
N GLY A 131 -8.80 -2.20 36.98
CA GLY A 131 -7.45 -2.19 37.53
C GLY A 131 -6.71 -3.52 37.33
N GLY A 132 -5.73 -3.77 38.20
CA GLY A 132 -5.01 -5.05 38.25
C GLY A 132 -3.62 -5.03 37.58
N ASN A 133 -2.97 -6.19 37.53
CA ASN A 133 -1.70 -6.36 36.87
C ASN A 133 -1.90 -6.72 35.40
N TYR A 134 -1.57 -5.79 34.51
CA TYR A 134 -1.77 -5.88 33.05
C TYR A 134 -0.47 -5.88 32.24
N ASP A 135 0.69 -5.89 32.90
CA ASP A 135 1.99 -5.80 32.22
C ASP A 135 2.19 -6.91 31.18
N MET A 136 1.88 -8.16 31.56
CA MET A 136 1.97 -9.29 30.64
C MET A 136 1.04 -9.16 29.45
N SER A 137 -0.18 -8.63 29.67
CA SER A 137 -1.15 -8.41 28.59
C SER A 137 -0.67 -7.33 27.60
N ILE A 138 -0.08 -6.25 28.11
CA ILE A 138 0.51 -5.20 27.26
C ILE A 138 1.68 -5.75 26.45
N GLU A 139 2.55 -6.55 27.04
CA GLU A 139 3.67 -7.18 26.33
C GLU A 139 3.17 -8.11 25.21
N LEU A 140 2.12 -8.87 25.47
CA LEU A 140 1.49 -9.72 24.45
C LEU A 140 0.89 -8.89 23.30
N LEU A 141 0.22 -7.78 23.60
CA LEU A 141 -0.33 -6.87 22.60
C LEU A 141 0.77 -6.19 21.78
N LEU A 142 1.89 -5.79 22.41
CA LEU A 142 3.06 -5.26 21.71
C LEU A 142 3.65 -6.28 20.75
N LYS A 143 3.77 -7.53 21.20
CA LYS A 143 4.26 -8.63 20.37
C LYS A 143 3.33 -8.93 19.19
N ASP A 144 2.00 -9.00 19.41
CA ASP A 144 1.01 -9.20 18.32
C ASP A 144 1.07 -8.06 17.30
N ARG A 145 1.19 -6.82 17.78
CA ARG A 145 1.38 -5.65 16.91
C ARG A 145 2.66 -5.77 16.06
N GLN A 146 3.78 -6.14 16.68
CA GLN A 146 5.05 -6.29 15.99
C GLN A 146 4.96 -7.38 14.90
N LEU A 147 4.45 -8.55 15.24
CA LEU A 147 4.23 -9.64 14.28
C LEU A 147 3.30 -9.24 13.13
N TRP A 148 2.31 -8.41 13.41
CA TRP A 148 1.44 -7.87 12.37
C TRP A 148 2.18 -6.90 11.44
N ALA A 149 3.00 -6.00 11.98
CA ALA A 149 3.81 -5.07 11.20
C ALA A 149 4.78 -5.83 10.29
N GLU A 150 5.49 -6.82 10.83
CA GLU A 150 6.43 -7.68 10.08
C GLU A 150 5.74 -8.41 8.92
N ARG A 151 4.55 -8.99 9.15
CA ARG A 151 3.78 -9.65 8.08
C ARG A 151 3.36 -8.69 6.98
N VAL A 152 2.96 -7.46 7.33
CA VAL A 152 2.60 -6.45 6.34
C VAL A 152 3.81 -5.99 5.55
N GLU A 153 4.96 -5.79 6.19
CA GLU A 153 6.22 -5.48 5.51
C GLU A 153 6.62 -6.58 4.53
N GLU A 154 6.57 -7.83 4.97
CA GLU A 154 6.88 -9.00 4.13
C GLU A 154 5.98 -9.06 2.88
N LEU A 155 4.68 -8.84 3.05
CA LEU A 155 3.74 -8.76 1.94
C LEU A 155 4.04 -7.61 0.98
N GLN A 156 4.45 -6.46 1.51
CA GLN A 156 4.84 -5.31 0.68
C GLN A 156 6.13 -5.58 -0.10
N GLN A 157 7.12 -6.21 0.54
CA GLN A 157 8.36 -6.62 -0.11
C GLN A 157 8.08 -7.65 -1.23
N LYS A 158 7.25 -8.65 -0.97
CA LYS A 158 6.83 -9.63 -1.98
C LYS A 158 6.16 -8.95 -3.18
N LYS A 159 5.23 -8.01 -2.93
CA LYS A 159 4.58 -7.23 -4.00
C LYS A 159 5.58 -6.38 -4.80
N LYS A 160 6.56 -5.76 -4.14
CA LYS A 160 7.61 -4.98 -4.80
C LYS A 160 8.47 -5.88 -5.68
N PHE A 161 8.91 -7.02 -5.14
CA PHE A 161 9.72 -7.99 -5.87
C PHE A 161 8.99 -8.55 -7.09
N THR A 162 7.72 -8.93 -6.95
CA THR A 162 6.89 -9.40 -8.07
C THR A 162 6.79 -8.34 -9.18
N ARG A 163 6.60 -7.06 -8.83
CA ARG A 163 6.57 -5.97 -9.82
C ARG A 163 7.88 -5.81 -10.56
N VAL A 164 9.01 -5.90 -9.85
CA VAL A 164 10.35 -5.82 -10.47
C VAL A 164 10.56 -6.99 -11.42
N ASN A 165 10.18 -8.20 -11.03
CA ASN A 165 10.31 -9.40 -11.88
C ASN A 165 9.44 -9.30 -13.15
N ILE A 166 8.22 -8.77 -13.05
CA ILE A 166 7.36 -8.53 -14.22
C ILE A 166 8.04 -7.55 -15.18
N VAL A 167 8.55 -6.42 -14.68
CA VAL A 167 9.23 -5.43 -15.54
C VAL A 167 10.47 -6.03 -16.18
N LEU A 168 11.26 -6.81 -15.42
CA LEU A 168 12.45 -7.46 -15.93
C LEU A 168 12.12 -8.48 -17.02
N SER A 169 11.08 -9.31 -16.81
CA SER A 169 10.64 -10.28 -17.82
C SER A 169 10.14 -9.60 -19.10
N MET A 170 9.41 -8.48 -18.98
CA MET A 170 9.02 -7.67 -20.13
C MET A 170 10.22 -7.14 -20.91
N LEU A 171 11.25 -6.66 -20.21
CA LEU A 171 12.50 -6.19 -20.86
C LEU A 171 13.20 -7.33 -21.60
N ILE A 172 13.33 -8.50 -20.98
CA ILE A 172 13.96 -9.67 -21.62
C ILE A 172 13.21 -10.08 -22.89
N VAL A 173 11.88 -10.17 -22.81
CA VAL A 173 11.06 -10.52 -23.99
C VAL A 173 11.20 -9.47 -25.10
N THR A 174 11.22 -8.18 -24.74
CA THR A 174 11.41 -7.10 -25.72
C THR A 174 12.77 -7.22 -26.41
N ILE A 175 13.85 -7.49 -25.64
CA ILE A 175 15.20 -7.67 -26.20
C ILE A 175 15.24 -8.89 -27.13
N LEU A 176 14.62 -10.01 -26.73
CA LEU A 176 14.55 -11.21 -27.57
C LEU A 176 13.80 -10.95 -28.87
N CYS A 177 12.64 -10.28 -28.81
CA CYS A 177 11.89 -9.90 -30.01
C CYS A 177 12.71 -9.01 -30.96
N LEU A 178 13.42 -8.02 -30.40
CA LEU A 178 14.31 -7.16 -31.19
C LEU A 178 15.47 -7.94 -31.79
N SER A 179 16.10 -8.86 -31.05
CA SER A 179 17.17 -9.71 -31.55
C SER A 179 16.68 -10.56 -32.73
N ILE A 180 15.50 -11.17 -32.64
CA ILE A 180 14.93 -11.95 -33.73
C ILE A 180 14.65 -11.09 -34.98
N MET A 181 14.29 -9.82 -34.82
CA MET A 181 14.01 -8.92 -35.94
C MET A 181 15.28 -8.42 -36.65
N TYR A 182 16.35 -8.13 -35.91
CA TYR A 182 17.54 -7.47 -36.44
C TYR A 182 18.73 -8.40 -36.70
N LEU A 183 18.77 -9.60 -36.08
CA LEU A 183 19.82 -10.56 -36.31
C LEU A 183 19.94 -10.99 -37.79
N PRO A 184 18.85 -11.17 -38.57
CA PRO A 184 18.94 -11.52 -39.99
C PRO A 184 19.55 -10.41 -40.87
N GLU A 185 19.38 -9.14 -40.51
CA GLU A 185 20.01 -8.04 -41.24
C GLU A 185 21.54 -8.02 -41.03
N MET A 186 21.99 -8.59 -39.90
CA MET A 186 23.43 -8.72 -39.60
C MET A 186 24.06 -10.02 -40.16
N VAL A 187 23.29 -11.09 -40.30
CA VAL A 187 23.70 -12.39 -40.83
C VAL A 187 23.31 -12.48 -42.31
N ALA A 188 23.71 -11.52 -43.09
CA ALA A 188 23.38 -11.46 -44.52
C ALA A 188 23.85 -12.70 -45.28
N SER A 189 22.99 -13.66 -45.44
CA SER A 189 22.86 -14.49 -46.62
C SER A 189 21.89 -15.66 -46.41
N ASN A 190 20.86 -15.71 -47.23
CA ASN A 190 20.08 -16.86 -47.62
C ASN A 190 19.03 -17.51 -46.66
N VAL A 191 18.75 -16.97 -45.52
CA VAL A 191 17.55 -17.43 -44.78
C VAL A 191 16.75 -16.19 -44.36
N THR A 192 15.60 -16.04 -44.98
CA THR A 192 14.64 -14.93 -44.80
C THR A 192 13.97 -14.98 -43.42
N PHE A 193 14.73 -14.74 -42.35
CA PHE A 193 14.15 -14.42 -41.07
C PHE A 193 13.40 -13.07 -41.08
N ALA A 194 13.59 -12.24 -42.11
CA ALA A 194 12.81 -11.03 -42.34
C ALA A 194 11.29 -11.29 -42.38
N ASP A 195 10.89 -12.51 -42.73
CA ASP A 195 9.50 -12.92 -42.71
C ASP A 195 8.97 -13.26 -41.31
N ILE A 196 9.83 -13.54 -40.32
CA ILE A 196 9.41 -13.76 -38.95
C ILE A 196 8.83 -12.49 -38.32
N GLY A 197 9.39 -11.33 -38.62
CA GLY A 197 8.84 -10.03 -38.18
C GLY A 197 7.48 -9.66 -38.80
N LYS A 198 7.12 -10.32 -39.93
CA LYS A 198 5.82 -10.21 -40.58
C LYS A 198 4.79 -11.22 -40.06
N ILE A 199 5.24 -12.22 -39.29
CA ILE A 199 4.32 -13.20 -38.69
C ILE A 199 3.40 -12.47 -37.75
N ARG A 200 2.08 -12.51 -38.01
CA ARG A 200 1.05 -11.91 -37.16
C ARG A 200 1.16 -12.25 -35.68
N PHE A 201 1.72 -13.40 -35.35
CA PHE A 201 1.96 -13.84 -33.97
C PHE A 201 3.00 -13.00 -33.24
N VAL A 202 4.12 -12.63 -33.92
CA VAL A 202 5.17 -11.78 -33.32
C VAL A 202 4.66 -10.36 -33.16
N GLN A 203 3.88 -9.86 -34.12
CA GLN A 203 3.23 -8.55 -34.04
C GLN A 203 2.17 -8.54 -32.91
N LEU A 204 1.35 -9.60 -32.77
CA LEU A 204 0.38 -9.75 -31.69
C LEU A 204 1.04 -9.85 -30.32
N SER A 205 2.15 -10.61 -30.20
CA SER A 205 2.88 -10.67 -28.92
C SER A 205 3.46 -9.33 -28.51
N ALA A 206 3.94 -8.53 -29.47
CA ALA A 206 4.38 -7.16 -29.21
C ALA A 206 3.23 -6.19 -28.86
N MET A 207 1.99 -6.52 -29.22
CA MET A 207 0.79 -5.75 -28.83
C MET A 207 0.29 -6.10 -27.42
N VAL A 208 0.54 -7.32 -26.93
CA VAL A 208 0.06 -7.81 -25.63
C VAL A 208 1.01 -7.43 -24.48
N TYR A 209 2.25 -7.10 -24.80
CA TYR A 209 3.27 -6.58 -23.89
C TYR A 209 3.40 -5.05 -23.99
#